data_216a0a54c70c366cf6c3935eed426e64
#
_entry.id   216a0a54c70c366cf6c3935eed426e64
#
_cell.length_a   1.000
_cell.length_b   1.000
_cell.length_c   1.000
_cell.angle_alpha   90.00
_cell.angle_beta   90.00
_cell.angle_gamma   90.00
#
_symmetry.space_group_name_H-M   'P 1'
#
loop_
_entity.id
_entity.type
_entity.pdbx_description
1 polymer ?
#
loop_
_entity_poly.entity_id
_entity_poly.type
_entity_poly.pdbx_seq_one_letter_code
_entity_poly.pdbx_strand_id
1 'polypeptide(L)'
;MWIMDRFLSDWVRGAYIAWRIRRFNPEIVHIHELQNAGYATRRAFQLLKKKKPRLIVTNYGSEIVWFSKFPKHRAKIKALLDIADGFSAECTRDYNLAAKISSGYQALPLMPVAGGLAKFTGPEGVRNKITIKGYENHWGKAIVALEAVSGLGSRLGNFEIVLYSCNAPVLRAAKQLSKSTGMKITTYKKGALSHNQVMDLFKSSLIYVGHSLSDGISTSMVEAMAMGAIPVQTNTSCAQEWVVDKKTGFIFTPNDLDALRSAVLDIIEGTFDSEAARAENYAVIDSRYNPDKLSLIAAGYYQSLTASA
;
A
#
# COMPACT_ATOMS: atom_id res chain seq x y z
N MET A 1 -16.95 22.81 -5.20
CA MET A 1 -17.55 21.53 -5.61
C MET A 1 -17.53 20.50 -4.47
N TRP A 2 -16.42 20.21 -3.81
CA TRP A 2 -16.33 19.20 -2.74
C TRP A 2 -17.17 19.51 -1.49
N ILE A 3 -17.22 20.77 -1.03
CA ILE A 3 -18.03 21.19 0.13
C ILE A 3 -19.53 21.04 -0.15
N MET A 4 -19.99 21.49 -1.32
CA MET A 4 -21.40 21.34 -1.72
C MET A 4 -21.81 19.87 -1.85
N ASP A 5 -20.93 19.01 -2.36
CA ASP A 5 -21.21 17.61 -2.58
C ASP A 5 -21.36 16.80 -1.28
N ARG A 6 -20.73 17.25 -0.20
CA ARG A 6 -20.90 16.67 1.14
C ARG A 6 -22.35 16.75 1.63
N PHE A 7 -23.04 17.82 1.28
CA PHE A 7 -24.46 18.01 1.61
C PHE A 7 -25.40 17.31 0.61
N LEU A 8 -24.97 17.18 -0.65
CA LEU A 8 -25.76 16.62 -1.74
C LEU A 8 -25.47 15.14 -2.03
N SER A 9 -24.82 14.43 -1.12
CA SER A 9 -24.57 12.98 -1.20
C SER A 9 -24.01 12.52 -2.54
N ASP A 10 -22.93 13.15 -3.00
CA ASP A 10 -22.19 12.85 -4.24
C ASP A 10 -22.94 13.21 -5.55
N TRP A 11 -24.09 13.89 -5.51
CA TRP A 11 -24.88 14.19 -6.70
C TRP A 11 -24.21 15.19 -7.65
N VAL A 12 -23.53 16.21 -7.13
CA VAL A 12 -22.86 17.24 -7.98
C VAL A 12 -21.72 16.62 -8.77
N ARG A 13 -20.86 15.85 -8.09
CA ARG A 13 -19.77 15.10 -8.77
C ARG A 13 -20.33 14.05 -9.72
N GLY A 14 -21.38 13.35 -9.30
CA GLY A 14 -22.07 12.36 -10.13
C GLY A 14 -22.65 12.96 -11.40
N ALA A 15 -23.30 14.13 -11.33
CA ALA A 15 -23.80 14.83 -12.50
C ALA A 15 -22.68 15.26 -13.46
N TYR A 16 -21.58 15.77 -12.92
CA TYR A 16 -20.38 16.12 -13.72
C TYR A 16 -19.79 14.88 -14.41
N ILE A 17 -19.60 13.77 -13.69
CA ILE A 17 -19.10 12.52 -14.27
C ILE A 17 -20.06 12.00 -15.35
N ALA A 18 -21.37 12.02 -15.12
CA ALA A 18 -22.36 11.61 -16.12
C ALA A 18 -22.30 12.48 -17.39
N TRP A 19 -22.10 13.79 -17.24
CA TRP A 19 -21.88 14.69 -18.36
C TRP A 19 -20.60 14.33 -19.13
N ARG A 20 -19.49 14.08 -18.43
CA ARG A 20 -18.23 13.65 -19.05
C ARG A 20 -18.40 12.34 -19.81
N ILE A 21 -19.05 11.32 -19.22
CA ILE A 21 -19.32 10.03 -19.87
C ILE A 21 -20.14 10.23 -21.16
N ARG A 22 -21.20 11.05 -21.12
CA ARG A 22 -21.99 11.35 -22.33
C ARG A 22 -21.17 12.06 -23.41
N ARG A 23 -20.27 12.97 -22.99
CA ARG A 23 -19.45 13.77 -23.93
C ARG A 23 -18.36 12.95 -24.61
N PHE A 24 -17.71 12.04 -23.88
CA PHE A 24 -16.60 11.21 -24.38
C PHE A 24 -17.05 9.86 -24.91
N ASN A 25 -18.23 9.39 -24.51
CA ASN A 25 -18.81 8.09 -24.89
C ASN A 25 -17.80 6.93 -24.75
N PRO A 26 -17.14 6.73 -23.58
CA PRO A 26 -16.16 5.68 -23.39
C PRO A 26 -16.83 4.30 -23.39
N GLU A 27 -16.09 3.28 -23.80
CA GLU A 27 -16.52 1.89 -23.66
C GLU A 27 -16.39 1.40 -22.22
N ILE A 28 -15.34 1.86 -21.51
CA ILE A 28 -15.03 1.50 -20.12
C ILE A 28 -14.85 2.76 -19.27
N VAL A 29 -15.39 2.70 -18.08
CA VAL A 29 -15.06 3.62 -16.97
C VAL A 29 -14.37 2.82 -15.89
N HIS A 30 -13.11 3.13 -15.60
CA HIS A 30 -12.36 2.51 -14.53
C HIS A 30 -12.21 3.50 -13.36
N ILE A 31 -12.67 3.11 -12.20
CA ILE A 31 -12.54 3.92 -10.98
C ILE A 31 -11.52 3.30 -10.03
N HIS A 32 -10.71 4.17 -9.49
CA HIS A 32 -9.73 3.87 -8.48
C HIS A 32 -10.20 4.49 -7.17
N GLU A 33 -10.51 3.67 -6.18
CA GLU A 33 -11.08 4.06 -4.88
C GLU A 33 -12.61 3.92 -4.80
N LEU A 34 -13.08 3.31 -3.71
CA LEU A 34 -14.52 3.05 -3.49
C LEU A 34 -15.29 4.29 -3.01
N GLN A 35 -14.71 5.15 -2.16
CA GLN A 35 -15.44 6.22 -1.50
C GLN A 35 -15.63 7.45 -2.39
N ASN A 36 -14.55 8.18 -2.68
CA ASN A 36 -14.69 9.46 -3.39
C ASN A 36 -15.07 9.28 -4.86
N ALA A 37 -14.28 8.49 -5.61
CA ALA A 37 -14.54 8.21 -7.00
C ALA A 37 -15.76 7.28 -7.17
N GLY A 38 -15.82 6.21 -6.38
CA GLY A 38 -16.85 5.18 -6.51
C GLY A 38 -18.26 5.68 -6.23
N TYR A 39 -18.48 6.36 -5.09
CA TYR A 39 -19.82 6.86 -4.74
C TYR A 39 -20.33 7.89 -5.74
N ALA A 40 -19.47 8.79 -6.23
CA ALA A 40 -19.83 9.76 -7.25
C ALA A 40 -20.11 9.09 -8.59
N THR A 41 -19.33 8.08 -9.00
CA THR A 41 -19.56 7.33 -10.24
C THR A 41 -20.85 6.51 -10.17
N ARG A 42 -21.17 5.91 -9.02
CA ARG A 42 -22.47 5.26 -8.84
C ARG A 42 -23.63 6.22 -9.08
N ARG A 43 -23.56 7.48 -8.59
CA ARG A 43 -24.55 8.51 -8.89
C ARG A 43 -24.59 8.86 -10.37
N ALA A 44 -23.44 8.94 -11.02
CA ALA A 44 -23.37 9.15 -12.48
C ALA A 44 -24.10 8.06 -13.24
N PHE A 45 -23.89 6.80 -12.89
CA PHE A 45 -24.56 5.65 -13.53
C PHE A 45 -26.08 5.62 -13.32
N GLN A 46 -26.59 6.18 -12.22
CA GLN A 46 -28.03 6.40 -12.03
C GLN A 46 -28.61 7.45 -12.98
N LEU A 47 -27.80 8.46 -13.37
CA LEU A 47 -28.22 9.51 -14.30
C LEU A 47 -28.09 9.11 -15.77
N LEU A 48 -27.37 8.05 -16.08
CA LEU A 48 -27.23 7.53 -17.46
C LEU A 48 -28.44 6.69 -17.82
N LYS A 49 -29.29 7.19 -18.77
CA LYS A 49 -30.52 6.55 -19.21
C LYS A 49 -30.35 5.59 -20.40
N LYS A 50 -29.31 5.78 -21.21
CA LYS A 50 -29.00 4.99 -22.42
C LYS A 50 -27.82 4.06 -22.18
N LYS A 51 -27.25 3.48 -23.23
CA LYS A 51 -26.08 2.59 -23.18
C LYS A 51 -25.03 3.11 -22.18
N LYS A 52 -24.77 2.30 -21.15
CA LYS A 52 -23.78 2.59 -20.11
C LYS A 52 -22.46 1.97 -20.51
N PRO A 53 -21.31 2.62 -20.24
CA PRO A 53 -20.01 1.99 -20.36
C PRO A 53 -19.88 0.83 -19.37
N ARG A 54 -18.96 -0.09 -19.61
CA ARG A 54 -18.53 -1.08 -18.61
C ARG A 54 -17.87 -0.37 -17.42
N LEU A 55 -18.11 -0.84 -16.22
CA LEU A 55 -17.57 -0.25 -14.99
C LEU A 55 -16.58 -1.21 -14.33
N ILE A 56 -15.32 -0.79 -14.25
CA ILE A 56 -14.29 -1.44 -13.43
C ILE A 56 -14.13 -0.67 -12.13
N VAL A 57 -14.06 -1.41 -11.03
CA VAL A 57 -13.86 -0.86 -9.69
C VAL A 57 -12.59 -1.47 -9.11
N THR A 58 -11.59 -0.63 -8.79
CA THR A 58 -10.38 -1.07 -8.08
C THR A 58 -10.38 -0.55 -6.65
N ASN A 59 -10.10 -1.45 -5.70
CA ASN A 59 -9.99 -1.17 -4.27
C ASN A 59 -8.53 -1.15 -3.81
N TYR A 60 -8.18 -0.21 -2.92
CA TYR A 60 -6.84 0.00 -2.37
C TYR A 60 -6.69 -0.40 -0.90
N GLY A 61 -7.58 -1.21 -0.37
CA GLY A 61 -7.47 -1.83 0.94
C GLY A 61 -8.30 -1.19 2.04
N SER A 62 -7.85 -0.13 2.66
CA SER A 62 -8.53 0.51 3.80
C SER A 62 -9.99 0.88 3.51
N GLU A 63 -10.32 1.10 2.27
CA GLU A 63 -11.65 1.45 1.78
C GLU A 63 -12.68 0.38 2.08
N ILE A 64 -12.37 -0.87 1.79
CA ILE A 64 -13.29 -1.97 2.05
C ILE A 64 -13.11 -2.52 3.47
N VAL A 65 -11.87 -2.63 3.96
CA VAL A 65 -11.56 -3.18 5.29
C VAL A 65 -12.16 -2.35 6.42
N TRP A 66 -12.05 -1.03 6.31
CA TRP A 66 -12.49 -0.12 7.36
C TRP A 66 -13.93 0.35 7.16
N PHE A 67 -14.23 0.88 5.97
CA PHE A 67 -15.54 1.51 5.74
C PHE A 67 -16.69 0.51 5.65
N SER A 68 -16.45 -0.75 5.27
CA SER A 68 -17.52 -1.75 5.28
C SER A 68 -18.05 -2.08 6.69
N LYS A 69 -17.33 -1.69 7.75
CA LYS A 69 -17.79 -1.82 9.16
C LYS A 69 -18.93 -0.86 9.50
N PHE A 70 -19.07 0.22 8.74
CA PHE A 70 -20.12 1.22 8.96
C PHE A 70 -21.32 0.94 8.04
N PRO A 71 -22.54 0.72 8.57
CA PRO A 71 -23.70 0.29 7.76
C PRO A 71 -24.00 1.18 6.56
N LYS A 72 -23.91 2.50 6.71
CA LYS A 72 -24.15 3.46 5.62
C LYS A 72 -23.10 3.33 4.50
N HIS A 73 -21.82 3.13 4.85
CA HIS A 73 -20.76 2.92 3.87
C HIS A 73 -20.86 1.55 3.23
N ARG A 74 -21.16 0.50 4.02
CA ARG A 74 -21.37 -0.86 3.51
C ARG A 74 -22.49 -0.90 2.45
N ALA A 75 -23.61 -0.22 2.70
CA ALA A 75 -24.70 -0.11 1.74
C ALA A 75 -24.28 0.62 0.43
N LYS A 76 -23.48 1.69 0.55
CA LYS A 76 -22.93 2.40 -0.62
C LYS A 76 -21.94 1.52 -1.41
N ILE A 77 -21.05 0.81 -0.72
CA ILE A 77 -20.10 -0.14 -1.33
C ILE A 77 -20.86 -1.24 -2.05
N LYS A 78 -21.84 -1.86 -1.39
CA LYS A 78 -22.70 -2.88 -2.03
C LYS A 78 -23.34 -2.34 -3.31
N ALA A 79 -24.00 -1.20 -3.23
CA ALA A 79 -24.68 -0.60 -4.37
C ALA A 79 -23.74 -0.16 -5.51
N LEU A 80 -22.45 0.05 -5.23
CA LEU A 80 -21.43 0.26 -6.24
C LEU A 80 -20.99 -1.05 -6.88
N LEU A 81 -20.72 -2.07 -6.08
CA LEU A 81 -20.31 -3.39 -6.56
C LEU A 81 -21.43 -4.09 -7.36
N ASP A 82 -22.70 -3.89 -6.98
CA ASP A 82 -23.88 -4.44 -7.71
C ASP A 82 -24.02 -3.90 -9.15
N ILE A 83 -23.41 -2.77 -9.47
CA ILE A 83 -23.42 -2.19 -10.82
C ILE A 83 -22.08 -2.30 -11.55
N ALA A 84 -21.06 -2.86 -10.89
CA ALA A 84 -19.74 -3.06 -11.48
C ALA A 84 -19.76 -4.27 -12.43
N ASP A 85 -19.12 -4.13 -13.59
CA ASP A 85 -18.87 -5.27 -14.49
C ASP A 85 -17.62 -6.03 -14.02
N GLY A 86 -16.59 -5.33 -13.52
CA GLY A 86 -15.37 -5.93 -13.00
C GLY A 86 -14.92 -5.32 -11.66
N PHE A 87 -14.35 -6.17 -10.79
CA PHE A 87 -13.74 -5.74 -9.53
C PHE A 87 -12.31 -6.24 -9.43
N SER A 88 -11.41 -5.33 -9.07
CA SER A 88 -9.99 -5.58 -8.84
C SER A 88 -9.58 -5.14 -7.43
N ALA A 89 -8.63 -5.84 -6.85
CA ALA A 89 -8.02 -5.49 -5.55
C ALA A 89 -6.54 -5.83 -5.54
N GLU A 90 -5.82 -5.31 -4.56
CA GLU A 90 -4.38 -5.57 -4.39
C GLU A 90 -4.11 -6.90 -3.68
N CYS A 91 -5.05 -7.42 -2.89
CA CYS A 91 -4.85 -8.60 -2.05
C CYS A 91 -6.11 -9.47 -1.93
N THR A 92 -5.90 -10.75 -1.60
CA THR A 92 -6.94 -11.76 -1.44
C THR A 92 -7.93 -11.41 -0.32
N ARG A 93 -7.46 -10.80 0.77
CA ARG A 93 -8.32 -10.32 1.86
C ARG A 93 -9.45 -9.43 1.35
N ASP A 94 -9.10 -8.49 0.48
CA ASP A 94 -10.04 -7.49 -0.01
C ASP A 94 -11.03 -8.07 -1.01
N TYR A 95 -10.59 -9.04 -1.82
CA TYR A 95 -11.50 -9.85 -2.62
C TYR A 95 -12.53 -10.58 -1.77
N ASN A 96 -12.07 -11.29 -0.74
CA ASN A 96 -12.95 -12.03 0.15
C ASN A 96 -13.96 -11.12 0.88
N LEU A 97 -13.55 -9.90 1.21
CA LEU A 97 -14.46 -8.91 1.80
C LEU A 97 -15.49 -8.40 0.78
N ALA A 98 -15.07 -8.14 -0.46
CA ALA A 98 -15.98 -7.72 -1.53
C ALA A 98 -16.99 -8.82 -1.86
N ALA A 99 -16.57 -10.07 -1.98
CA ALA A 99 -17.44 -11.23 -2.24
C ALA A 99 -18.50 -11.44 -1.14
N LYS A 100 -18.19 -11.09 0.12
CA LYS A 100 -19.18 -11.11 1.22
C LYS A 100 -20.19 -9.96 1.16
N ILE A 101 -19.95 -8.96 0.32
CA ILE A 101 -20.81 -7.77 0.17
C ILE A 101 -21.66 -7.87 -1.08
N SER A 102 -21.11 -8.34 -2.20
CA SER A 102 -21.77 -8.49 -3.50
C SER A 102 -21.08 -9.57 -4.34
N SER A 103 -21.82 -10.19 -5.25
CA SER A 103 -21.33 -11.21 -6.19
C SER A 103 -21.65 -10.86 -7.65
N GLY A 104 -22.11 -9.64 -7.93
CA GLY A 104 -22.60 -9.24 -9.26
C GLY A 104 -21.53 -8.86 -10.28
N TYR A 105 -20.25 -8.93 -9.94
CA TYR A 105 -19.12 -8.50 -10.78
C TYR A 105 -18.23 -9.68 -11.18
N GLN A 106 -17.51 -9.52 -12.29
CA GLN A 106 -16.40 -10.41 -12.64
C GLN A 106 -15.19 -10.10 -11.72
N ALA A 107 -14.65 -11.11 -11.04
CA ALA A 107 -13.39 -10.97 -10.31
C ALA A 107 -12.22 -10.86 -11.33
N LEU A 108 -11.53 -9.72 -11.31
CA LEU A 108 -10.36 -9.49 -12.14
C LEU A 108 -9.09 -9.94 -11.37
N PRO A 109 -7.98 -10.28 -12.03
CA PRO A 109 -6.75 -10.69 -11.34
C PRO A 109 -6.29 -9.68 -10.27
N LEU A 110 -5.67 -10.17 -9.19
CA LEU A 110 -5.03 -9.32 -8.18
C LEU A 110 -3.92 -8.49 -8.84
N MET A 111 -3.87 -7.19 -8.55
CA MET A 111 -2.87 -6.32 -9.11
C MET A 111 -2.49 -5.20 -8.15
N PRO A 112 -1.20 -5.08 -7.76
CA PRO A 112 -0.71 -3.90 -7.08
C PRO A 112 -0.90 -2.64 -7.94
N VAL A 113 -1.43 -1.58 -7.35
CA VAL A 113 -1.80 -0.37 -8.11
C VAL A 113 -0.63 0.57 -8.41
N ALA A 114 0.54 0.32 -7.84
CA ALA A 114 1.71 1.18 -8.03
C ALA A 114 2.46 0.97 -9.36
N GLY A 115 1.96 0.14 -10.26
CA GLY A 115 2.54 -0.07 -11.59
C GLY A 115 3.78 -0.97 -11.64
N GLY A 116 4.23 -1.46 -10.50
CA GLY A 116 5.38 -2.35 -10.38
C GLY A 116 6.74 -1.66 -10.33
N LEU A 117 7.75 -2.45 -10.00
CA LEU A 117 9.16 -2.06 -9.97
C LEU A 117 10.02 -3.29 -10.25
N ALA A 118 11.01 -3.14 -11.13
CA ALA A 118 12.00 -4.19 -11.34
C ALA A 118 12.88 -4.37 -10.09
N LYS A 119 13.21 -5.62 -9.77
CA LYS A 119 14.17 -5.90 -8.70
C LYS A 119 15.54 -5.30 -9.02
N PHE A 120 16.27 -4.94 -7.97
CA PHE A 120 17.64 -4.47 -8.11
C PHE A 120 18.55 -5.59 -8.63
N THR A 121 19.38 -5.26 -9.62
CA THR A 121 20.32 -6.20 -10.26
C THR A 121 21.75 -5.69 -10.28
N GLY A 122 22.02 -4.55 -9.63
CA GLY A 122 23.36 -3.98 -9.54
C GLY A 122 24.24 -4.69 -8.47
N PRO A 123 25.51 -4.28 -8.36
CA PRO A 123 26.39 -4.82 -7.34
C PRO A 123 25.88 -4.49 -5.94
N GLU A 124 25.96 -5.46 -5.03
CA GLU A 124 25.59 -5.26 -3.64
C GLU A 124 26.58 -4.31 -2.97
N GLY A 125 26.02 -3.27 -2.34
CA GLY A 125 26.76 -2.31 -1.52
C GLY A 125 26.60 -2.60 -0.02
N VAL A 126 27.25 -1.78 0.79
CA VAL A 126 27.10 -1.87 2.25
C VAL A 126 25.66 -1.50 2.64
N ARG A 127 25.01 -2.38 3.38
CA ARG A 127 23.64 -2.21 3.90
C ARG A 127 23.71 -2.00 5.41
N ASN A 128 23.83 -0.77 5.84
CA ASN A 128 23.97 -0.40 7.26
C ASN A 128 22.85 0.52 7.77
N LYS A 129 21.70 0.53 7.10
CA LYS A 129 20.57 1.37 7.51
C LYS A 129 19.35 0.54 7.90
N ILE A 130 18.64 1.03 8.89
CA ILE A 130 17.29 0.62 9.25
C ILE A 130 16.37 1.76 8.81
N THR A 131 15.60 1.53 7.74
CA THR A 131 14.76 2.56 7.16
C THR A 131 13.31 2.39 7.61
N ILE A 132 12.72 3.46 8.14
CA ILE A 132 11.35 3.51 8.64
C ILE A 132 10.52 4.48 7.79
N LYS A 133 9.31 4.08 7.37
CA LYS A 133 8.37 4.99 6.71
C LYS A 133 7.83 6.01 7.72
N GLY A 134 8.22 7.26 7.55
CA GLY A 134 8.18 8.29 8.59
C GLY A 134 6.91 9.12 8.64
N TYR A 135 5.69 8.55 8.59
CA TYR A 135 4.50 9.35 8.84
C TYR A 135 3.67 8.84 10.02
N GLU A 136 3.19 9.81 10.81
CA GLU A 136 2.30 9.60 11.95
C GLU A 136 0.94 10.20 11.64
N ASN A 137 -0.08 9.36 11.57
CA ASN A 137 -1.46 9.75 11.34
C ASN A 137 -2.42 8.69 11.89
N HIS A 138 -3.66 8.69 11.44
CA HIS A 138 -4.64 7.69 11.86
C HIS A 138 -4.18 6.25 11.52
N TRP A 139 -3.53 6.06 10.39
CA TRP A 139 -3.11 4.74 9.90
C TRP A 139 -1.63 4.43 10.14
N GLY A 140 -0.72 5.34 9.85
CA GLY A 140 0.71 5.17 10.05
C GLY A 140 1.14 5.48 11.48
N LYS A 141 2.04 4.66 12.05
CA LYS A 141 2.53 4.75 13.44
C LYS A 141 4.05 4.78 13.49
N ALA A 142 4.64 5.70 12.76
CA ALA A 142 6.09 5.83 12.64
C ALA A 142 6.80 6.14 13.97
N ILE A 143 6.18 6.90 14.87
CA ILE A 143 6.77 7.23 16.17
C ILE A 143 6.94 5.97 17.02
N VAL A 144 5.92 5.12 17.05
CA VAL A 144 5.95 3.85 17.79
C VAL A 144 7.08 2.93 17.26
N ALA A 145 7.20 2.82 15.93
CA ALA A 145 8.28 2.05 15.31
C ALA A 145 9.67 2.65 15.62
N LEU A 146 9.80 3.97 15.56
CA LEU A 146 11.04 4.67 15.89
C LEU A 146 11.44 4.44 17.34
N GLU A 147 10.51 4.56 18.28
CA GLU A 147 10.77 4.32 19.71
C GLU A 147 11.16 2.86 19.98
N ALA A 148 10.49 1.91 19.33
CA ALA A 148 10.81 0.49 19.47
C ALA A 148 12.23 0.18 18.97
N VAL A 149 12.61 0.68 17.78
CA VAL A 149 13.94 0.44 17.20
C VAL A 149 15.03 1.19 17.98
N SER A 150 14.82 2.46 18.32
CA SER A 150 15.79 3.23 19.09
C SER A 150 16.00 2.70 20.52
N GLY A 151 14.97 2.05 21.08
CA GLY A 151 15.06 1.35 22.37
C GLY A 151 16.07 0.20 22.44
N LEU A 152 16.57 -0.27 21.29
CA LEU A 152 17.64 -1.27 21.21
C LEU A 152 19.01 -0.72 21.63
N GLY A 153 19.17 0.62 21.66
CA GLY A 153 20.35 1.28 22.18
C GLY A 153 21.63 0.85 21.48
N SER A 154 22.65 0.51 22.28
CA SER A 154 23.98 0.08 21.79
C SER A 154 23.95 -1.22 20.96
N ARG A 155 22.88 -2.04 21.06
CA ARG A 155 22.75 -3.26 20.25
C ARG A 155 22.58 -2.97 18.75
N LEU A 156 22.17 -1.74 18.37
CA LEU A 156 22.15 -1.32 16.97
C LEU A 156 23.56 -1.22 16.33
N GLY A 157 24.63 -1.18 17.14
CA GLY A 157 25.99 -1.10 16.63
C GLY A 157 26.21 0.09 15.69
N ASN A 158 26.66 -0.19 14.47
CA ASN A 158 26.94 0.84 13.45
C ASN A 158 25.74 1.14 12.53
N PHE A 159 24.55 0.60 12.82
CA PHE A 159 23.37 0.85 12.00
C PHE A 159 22.82 2.25 12.22
N GLU A 160 22.50 2.92 11.12
CA GLU A 160 21.86 4.22 11.11
C GLU A 160 20.33 4.06 11.00
N ILE A 161 19.57 4.75 11.86
CA ILE A 161 18.11 4.85 11.73
C ILE A 161 17.79 5.98 10.75
N VAL A 162 17.09 5.67 9.68
CA VAL A 162 16.69 6.66 8.67
C VAL A 162 15.17 6.66 8.51
N LEU A 163 14.54 7.83 8.66
CA LEU A 163 13.12 7.99 8.39
C LEU A 163 12.92 8.86 7.15
N TYR A 164 12.05 8.42 6.25
CA TYR A 164 11.69 9.18 5.05
C TYR A 164 10.18 9.49 5.01
N SER A 165 9.77 10.45 4.20
CA SER A 165 8.38 10.95 4.14
C SER A 165 7.84 11.45 5.48
N CYS A 166 8.69 12.04 6.34
CA CYS A 166 8.34 12.45 7.68
C CYS A 166 7.37 13.64 7.69
N ASN A 167 6.32 13.53 8.50
CA ASN A 167 5.50 14.68 8.89
C ASN A 167 6.03 15.33 10.18
N ALA A 168 5.47 16.48 10.54
CA ALA A 168 5.98 17.29 11.65
C ALA A 168 6.04 16.56 13.02
N PRO A 169 5.08 15.71 13.42
CA PRO A 169 5.20 14.94 14.65
C PRO A 169 6.43 14.03 14.67
N VAL A 170 6.67 13.29 13.57
CA VAL A 170 7.82 12.37 13.45
C VAL A 170 9.16 13.11 13.52
N LEU A 171 9.27 14.27 12.83
CA LEU A 171 10.47 15.09 12.87
C LEU A 171 10.82 15.55 14.29
N ARG A 172 9.79 15.94 15.08
CA ARG A 172 9.98 16.34 16.48
C ARG A 172 10.42 15.17 17.35
N ALA A 173 9.76 14.02 17.23
CA ALA A 173 10.09 12.82 17.98
C ALA A 173 11.52 12.33 17.67
N ALA A 174 11.90 12.27 16.39
CA ALA A 174 13.24 11.86 15.98
C ALA A 174 14.32 12.82 16.52
N LYS A 175 14.09 14.14 16.46
CA LYS A 175 15.01 15.13 17.03
C LYS A 175 15.17 14.98 18.54
N GLN A 176 14.08 14.74 19.26
CA GLN A 176 14.08 14.53 20.71
C GLN A 176 14.84 13.26 21.08
N LEU A 177 14.56 12.14 20.42
CA LEU A 177 15.23 10.87 20.64
C LEU A 177 16.74 10.96 20.33
N SER A 178 17.10 11.54 19.18
CA SER A 178 18.53 11.74 18.85
C SER A 178 19.25 12.56 19.91
N LYS A 179 18.60 13.61 20.44
CA LYS A 179 19.19 14.45 21.50
C LYS A 179 19.32 13.70 22.85
N SER A 180 18.33 12.91 23.22
CA SER A 180 18.31 12.21 24.53
C SER A 180 19.19 10.95 24.55
N THR A 181 19.33 10.27 23.40
CA THR A 181 20.08 9.00 23.32
C THR A 181 21.46 9.14 22.71
N GLY A 182 21.78 10.26 22.06
CA GLY A 182 23.01 10.43 21.27
C GLY A 182 23.01 9.65 19.93
N MET A 183 21.93 8.93 19.60
CA MET A 183 21.85 8.13 18.39
C MET A 183 21.80 8.98 17.13
N LYS A 184 22.43 8.49 16.06
CA LYS A 184 22.31 9.08 14.74
C LYS A 184 20.95 8.68 14.12
N ILE A 185 20.03 9.62 14.07
CA ILE A 185 18.72 9.48 13.44
C ILE A 185 18.62 10.49 12.31
N THR A 186 18.61 10.01 11.07
CA THR A 186 18.45 10.85 9.88
C THR A 186 16.99 10.93 9.47
N THR A 187 16.51 12.11 9.12
CA THR A 187 15.09 12.32 8.74
C THR A 187 14.95 13.12 7.46
N TYR A 188 14.04 12.67 6.58
CA TYR A 188 13.66 13.36 5.37
C TYR A 188 12.17 13.72 5.41
N LYS A 189 11.85 15.01 5.26
CA LYS A 189 10.46 15.49 5.19
C LYS A 189 9.72 14.86 4.01
N LYS A 190 8.40 14.79 4.11
CA LYS A 190 7.55 14.39 2.98
C LYS A 190 7.86 15.27 1.75
N GLY A 191 8.17 14.64 0.62
CA GLY A 191 8.54 15.32 -0.63
C GLY A 191 9.98 15.80 -0.72
N ALA A 192 10.82 15.57 0.31
CA ALA A 192 12.25 15.96 0.28
C ALA A 192 13.11 15.03 -0.60
N LEU A 193 12.69 13.79 -0.76
CA LEU A 193 13.34 12.83 -1.64
C LEU A 193 12.45 12.55 -2.85
N SER A 194 13.05 12.47 -4.03
CA SER A 194 12.43 11.91 -5.22
C SER A 194 12.25 10.39 -5.06
N HIS A 195 11.41 9.77 -5.89
CA HIS A 195 11.22 8.32 -5.87
C HIS A 195 12.54 7.56 -6.05
N ASN A 196 13.39 7.98 -6.99
CA ASN A 196 14.70 7.36 -7.21
C ASN A 196 15.60 7.45 -5.97
N GLN A 197 15.60 8.59 -5.28
CA GLN A 197 16.37 8.75 -4.03
C GLN A 197 15.83 7.86 -2.89
N VAL A 198 14.51 7.61 -2.86
CA VAL A 198 13.95 6.62 -1.92
C VAL A 198 14.39 5.20 -2.30
N MET A 199 14.45 4.87 -3.58
CA MET A 199 14.99 3.58 -4.03
C MET A 199 16.47 3.43 -3.66
N ASP A 200 17.28 4.47 -3.81
CA ASP A 200 18.69 4.45 -3.39
C ASP A 200 18.85 4.33 -1.86
N LEU A 201 17.93 4.92 -1.11
CA LEU A 201 17.86 4.70 0.34
C LEU A 201 17.59 3.22 0.66
N PHE A 202 16.61 2.59 0.00
CA PHE A 202 16.31 1.17 0.20
C PHE A 202 17.46 0.24 -0.21
N LYS A 203 18.20 0.56 -1.28
CA LYS A 203 19.42 -0.19 -1.68
C LYS A 203 20.50 -0.20 -0.59
N SER A 204 20.60 0.87 0.19
CA SER A 204 21.56 0.98 1.30
C SER A 204 20.99 0.51 2.64
N SER A 205 19.75 0.07 2.69
CA SER A 205 19.08 -0.42 3.89
C SER A 205 19.22 -1.93 4.00
N LEU A 206 19.59 -2.42 5.18
CA LEU A 206 19.46 -3.84 5.51
C LEU A 206 18.01 -4.16 5.85
N ILE A 207 17.36 -3.28 6.61
CA ILE A 207 16.01 -3.47 7.13
C ILE A 207 15.10 -2.33 6.67
N TYR A 208 13.90 -2.68 6.24
CA TYR A 208 12.77 -1.78 6.10
C TYR A 208 11.75 -2.06 7.20
N VAL A 209 11.35 -1.06 7.96
CA VAL A 209 10.31 -1.16 8.98
C VAL A 209 9.07 -0.39 8.54
N GLY A 210 7.95 -1.11 8.42
CA GLY A 210 6.63 -0.55 8.16
C GLY A 210 5.67 -0.81 9.32
N HIS A 211 5.13 0.25 9.92
CA HIS A 211 4.16 0.17 11.00
C HIS A 211 2.88 0.91 10.64
N SER A 212 1.81 0.17 10.36
CA SER A 212 0.50 0.71 10.00
C SER A 212 -0.63 -0.06 10.67
N LEU A 213 -1.80 0.58 10.80
CA LEU A 213 -3.02 -0.05 11.34
C LEU A 213 -3.97 -0.55 10.25
N SER A 214 -3.78 -0.12 9.00
CA SER A 214 -4.57 -0.57 7.85
C SER A 214 -3.89 -0.14 6.55
N ASP A 215 -3.86 -1.05 5.58
CA ASP A 215 -3.46 -0.78 4.19
C ASP A 215 -4.00 -1.92 3.30
N GLY A 216 -3.96 -1.78 1.96
CA GLY A 216 -4.09 -2.88 1.02
C GLY A 216 -2.78 -3.65 0.95
N ILE A 217 -1.85 -3.14 0.15
CA ILE A 217 -0.45 -3.56 0.17
C ILE A 217 0.40 -2.35 0.56
N SER A 218 1.39 -2.56 1.42
CA SER A 218 2.39 -1.52 1.66
C SER A 218 3.31 -1.41 0.45
N THR A 219 3.00 -0.50 -0.48
CA THR A 219 3.86 -0.22 -1.65
C THR A 219 5.32 -0.02 -1.25
N SER A 220 5.56 0.71 -0.16
CA SER A 220 6.93 0.93 0.34
C SER A 220 7.63 -0.34 0.81
N MET A 221 6.89 -1.32 1.36
CA MET A 221 7.45 -2.63 1.71
C MET A 221 7.89 -3.37 0.45
N VAL A 222 7.03 -3.42 -0.55
CA VAL A 222 7.31 -4.14 -1.80
C VAL A 222 8.47 -3.47 -2.57
N GLU A 223 8.52 -2.14 -2.59
CA GLU A 223 9.64 -1.39 -3.17
C GLU A 223 10.95 -1.63 -2.41
N ALA A 224 10.92 -1.68 -1.08
CA ALA A 224 12.09 -1.99 -0.25
C ALA A 224 12.59 -3.43 -0.51
N MET A 225 11.66 -4.40 -0.63
CA MET A 225 11.99 -5.78 -1.03
C MET A 225 12.62 -5.82 -2.42
N ALA A 226 12.09 -5.05 -3.39
CA ALA A 226 12.65 -4.97 -4.74
C ALA A 226 14.07 -4.39 -4.75
N MET A 227 14.41 -3.54 -3.79
CA MET A 227 15.75 -2.97 -3.61
C MET A 227 16.62 -3.80 -2.66
N GLY A 228 16.13 -4.92 -2.14
CA GLY A 228 16.89 -5.88 -1.33
C GLY A 228 16.91 -5.64 0.17
N ALA A 229 16.12 -4.72 0.69
CA ALA A 229 15.93 -4.58 2.13
C ALA A 229 15.03 -5.69 2.68
N ILE A 230 15.34 -6.19 3.88
CA ILE A 230 14.52 -7.20 4.56
C ILE A 230 13.30 -6.50 5.20
N PRO A 231 12.08 -6.91 4.87
CA PRO A 231 10.89 -6.30 5.43
C PRO A 231 10.61 -6.76 6.86
N VAL A 232 10.33 -5.81 7.75
CA VAL A 232 9.74 -6.01 9.07
C VAL A 232 8.45 -5.18 9.10
N GLN A 233 7.29 -5.82 8.94
CA GLN A 233 6.04 -5.15 8.62
C GLN A 233 4.91 -5.60 9.53
N THR A 234 4.01 -4.69 9.88
CA THR A 234 2.76 -5.08 10.56
C THR A 234 1.86 -5.92 9.65
N ASN A 235 1.13 -6.88 10.25
CA ASN A 235 0.21 -7.80 9.55
C ASN A 235 -1.09 -7.17 9.04
N THR A 236 -1.18 -5.85 9.06
CA THR A 236 -2.40 -5.09 8.73
C THR A 236 -2.53 -4.67 7.27
N SER A 237 -1.46 -4.87 6.48
CA SER A 237 -1.34 -4.46 5.07
C SER A 237 -1.21 -5.64 4.11
N CYS A 238 -1.86 -6.76 4.39
CA CYS A 238 -1.73 -8.02 3.64
C CYS A 238 -0.27 -8.46 3.43
N ALA A 239 0.62 -8.08 4.35
CA ALA A 239 2.05 -8.36 4.26
C ALA A 239 2.35 -9.87 4.15
N GLN A 240 1.52 -10.72 4.78
CA GLN A 240 1.61 -12.19 4.72
C GLN A 240 1.35 -12.76 3.32
N GLU A 241 0.86 -11.98 2.37
CA GLU A 241 0.75 -12.40 0.97
C GLU A 241 2.07 -12.19 0.19
N TRP A 242 3.02 -11.46 0.78
CA TRP A 242 4.31 -11.08 0.18
C TRP A 242 5.51 -11.60 0.96
N VAL A 243 5.37 -11.71 2.27
CA VAL A 243 6.45 -12.08 3.20
C VAL A 243 6.05 -13.36 3.92
N VAL A 244 6.93 -14.35 3.89
CA VAL A 244 6.83 -15.54 4.74
C VAL A 244 7.54 -15.22 6.05
N ASP A 245 6.76 -15.16 7.14
CA ASP A 245 7.27 -14.77 8.46
C ASP A 245 8.46 -15.63 8.90
N LYS A 246 9.51 -14.97 9.41
CA LYS A 246 10.79 -15.56 9.84
C LYS A 246 11.58 -16.29 8.76
N LYS A 247 11.13 -16.21 7.49
CA LYS A 247 11.83 -16.83 6.35
C LYS A 247 12.29 -15.80 5.33
N THR A 248 11.38 -14.92 4.88
CA THR A 248 11.71 -13.89 3.89
C THR A 248 11.65 -12.47 4.47
N GLY A 249 11.31 -12.36 5.75
CA GLY A 249 11.19 -11.15 6.55
C GLY A 249 10.40 -11.44 7.80
N PHE A 250 9.89 -10.42 8.47
CA PHE A 250 9.15 -10.57 9.72
C PHE A 250 7.81 -9.86 9.66
N ILE A 251 6.80 -10.50 10.23
CA ILE A 251 5.44 -9.97 10.34
C ILE A 251 5.04 -9.91 11.81
N PHE A 252 4.60 -8.75 12.27
CA PHE A 252 4.20 -8.55 13.65
C PHE A 252 2.84 -7.86 13.77
N THR A 253 2.16 -8.01 14.92
CA THR A 253 0.94 -7.26 15.20
C THR A 253 1.27 -5.84 15.65
N PRO A 254 0.44 -4.82 15.38
CA PRO A 254 0.77 -3.42 15.69
C PRO A 254 1.15 -3.12 17.14
N ASN A 255 0.67 -3.94 18.10
CA ASN A 255 0.93 -3.76 19.53
C ASN A 255 2.10 -4.60 20.06
N ASP A 256 2.67 -5.49 19.23
CA ASP A 256 3.76 -6.38 19.61
C ASP A 256 5.11 -5.76 19.25
N LEU A 257 5.54 -4.81 20.07
CA LEU A 257 6.80 -4.11 19.87
C LEU A 257 8.02 -4.97 20.22
N ASP A 258 7.83 -6.01 21.04
CA ASP A 258 8.90 -6.94 21.36
C ASP A 258 9.19 -7.85 20.17
N ALA A 259 8.17 -8.29 19.42
CA ALA A 259 8.37 -8.98 18.15
C ALA A 259 9.10 -8.09 17.13
N LEU A 260 8.78 -6.78 17.04
CA LEU A 260 9.52 -5.84 16.19
C LEU A 260 10.98 -5.73 16.62
N ARG A 261 11.27 -5.59 17.91
CA ARG A 261 12.64 -5.50 18.44
C ARG A 261 13.42 -6.78 18.17
N SER A 262 12.82 -7.94 18.45
CA SER A 262 13.45 -9.25 18.20
C SER A 262 13.78 -9.42 16.72
N ALA A 263 12.85 -9.11 15.82
CA ALA A 263 13.07 -9.19 14.38
C ALA A 263 14.25 -8.32 13.90
N VAL A 264 14.36 -7.08 14.42
CA VAL A 264 15.48 -6.20 14.09
C VAL A 264 16.79 -6.81 14.59
N LEU A 265 16.81 -7.35 15.82
CA LEU A 265 18.00 -7.97 16.39
C LEU A 265 18.43 -9.23 15.63
N ASP A 266 17.50 -10.12 15.32
CA ASP A 266 17.78 -11.35 14.56
C ASP A 266 18.48 -11.03 13.23
N ILE A 267 18.07 -9.93 12.57
CA ILE A 267 18.67 -9.51 11.31
C ILE A 267 20.06 -8.88 11.51
N ILE A 268 20.22 -7.94 12.46
CA ILE A 268 21.49 -7.23 12.65
C ILE A 268 22.57 -8.08 13.31
N GLU A 269 22.19 -9.05 14.14
CA GLU A 269 23.09 -9.99 14.80
C GLU A 269 23.43 -11.22 13.92
N GLY A 270 22.78 -11.34 12.74
CA GLY A 270 23.08 -12.38 11.77
C GLY A 270 22.52 -13.76 12.12
N THR A 271 21.55 -13.86 13.04
CA THR A 271 20.84 -15.12 13.31
C THR A 271 19.78 -15.42 12.27
N PHE A 272 19.37 -14.40 11.50
CA PHE A 272 18.47 -14.51 10.35
C PHE A 272 19.27 -14.50 9.04
N ASP A 273 19.03 -15.46 8.15
CA ASP A 273 19.68 -15.54 6.84
C ASP A 273 19.11 -14.49 5.86
N SER A 274 19.67 -13.29 5.94
CA SER A 274 19.26 -12.16 5.12
C SER A 274 19.54 -12.36 3.62
N GLU A 275 20.55 -13.15 3.25
CA GLU A 275 20.89 -13.40 1.85
C GLU A 275 19.87 -14.35 1.19
N ALA A 276 19.55 -15.46 1.83
CA ALA A 276 18.52 -16.38 1.36
C ALA A 276 17.14 -15.67 1.29
N ALA A 277 16.79 -14.89 2.32
CA ALA A 277 15.56 -14.11 2.35
C ALA A 277 15.47 -13.11 1.19
N ARG A 278 16.56 -12.40 0.89
CA ARG A 278 16.63 -11.44 -0.22
C ARG A 278 16.45 -12.13 -1.57
N ALA A 279 17.09 -13.27 -1.78
CA ALA A 279 16.95 -14.03 -3.01
C ALA A 279 15.50 -14.46 -3.25
N GLU A 280 14.82 -14.98 -2.22
CA GLU A 280 13.40 -15.34 -2.30
C GLU A 280 12.52 -14.11 -2.53
N ASN A 281 12.78 -13.01 -1.85
CA ASN A 281 12.06 -11.73 -2.06
C ASN A 281 12.20 -11.23 -3.50
N TYR A 282 13.39 -11.31 -4.09
CA TYR A 282 13.60 -10.94 -5.50
C TYR A 282 12.78 -11.83 -6.46
N ALA A 283 12.64 -13.13 -6.17
CA ALA A 283 11.80 -14.02 -6.96
C ALA A 283 10.31 -13.64 -6.86
N VAL A 284 9.84 -13.30 -5.67
CA VAL A 284 8.46 -12.79 -5.46
C VAL A 284 8.22 -11.49 -6.22
N ILE A 285 9.15 -10.53 -6.13
CA ILE A 285 9.05 -9.26 -6.85
C ILE A 285 9.02 -9.49 -8.36
N ASP A 286 9.92 -10.32 -8.89
CA ASP A 286 9.97 -10.61 -10.32
C ASP A 286 8.69 -11.31 -10.83
N SER A 287 8.08 -12.15 -10.02
CA SER A 287 6.86 -12.85 -10.39
C SER A 287 5.60 -11.98 -10.29
N ARG A 288 5.49 -11.10 -9.31
CA ARG A 288 4.24 -10.44 -8.91
C ARG A 288 4.27 -8.91 -9.01
N TYR A 289 5.45 -8.29 -9.08
CA TYR A 289 5.60 -6.83 -9.08
C TYR A 289 6.39 -6.30 -10.28
N ASN A 290 6.73 -7.18 -11.22
CA ASN A 290 7.42 -6.80 -12.45
C ASN A 290 6.51 -5.93 -13.33
N PRO A 291 6.97 -4.74 -13.80
CA PRO A 291 6.14 -3.79 -14.54
C PRO A 291 5.56 -4.36 -15.83
N ASP A 292 6.33 -5.16 -16.57
CA ASP A 292 5.88 -5.74 -17.85
C ASP A 292 4.75 -6.74 -17.61
N LYS A 293 4.88 -7.58 -16.56
CA LYS A 293 3.83 -8.53 -16.17
C LYS A 293 2.56 -7.81 -15.73
N LEU A 294 2.70 -6.76 -14.93
CA LEU A 294 1.54 -5.97 -14.47
C LEU A 294 0.87 -5.24 -15.64
N SER A 295 1.63 -4.74 -16.62
CA SER A 295 1.07 -4.14 -17.84
C SER A 295 0.23 -5.13 -18.64
N LEU A 296 0.67 -6.39 -18.77
CA LEU A 296 -0.09 -7.45 -19.43
C LEU A 296 -1.38 -7.78 -18.66
N ILE A 297 -1.31 -7.88 -17.33
CA ILE A 297 -2.49 -8.09 -16.48
C ILE A 297 -3.48 -6.93 -16.64
N ALA A 298 -3.01 -5.68 -16.60
CA ALA A 298 -3.85 -4.50 -16.80
C ALA A 298 -4.51 -4.47 -18.18
N ALA A 299 -3.78 -4.80 -19.25
CA ALA A 299 -4.34 -4.91 -20.59
C ALA A 299 -5.44 -5.98 -20.65
N GLY A 300 -5.20 -7.13 -20.00
CA GLY A 300 -6.18 -8.21 -19.90
C GLY A 300 -7.50 -7.81 -19.22
N TYR A 301 -7.47 -6.90 -18.25
CA TYR A 301 -8.70 -6.36 -17.63
C TYR A 301 -9.63 -5.74 -18.66
N TYR A 302 -9.08 -4.88 -19.51
CA TYR A 302 -9.85 -4.15 -20.50
C TYR A 302 -10.33 -5.08 -21.62
N GLN A 303 -9.48 -5.99 -22.08
CA GLN A 303 -9.82 -6.96 -23.13
C GLN A 303 -10.95 -7.90 -22.70
N SER A 304 -10.91 -8.44 -21.47
CA SER A 304 -11.93 -9.38 -20.97
C SER A 304 -13.32 -8.78 -20.90
N LEU A 305 -13.42 -7.47 -20.69
CA LEU A 305 -14.68 -6.76 -20.58
C LEU A 305 -15.20 -6.19 -21.92
N THR A 306 -14.33 -6.01 -22.92
CA THR A 306 -14.74 -5.55 -24.26
C THR A 306 -15.11 -6.72 -25.18
N ALA A 307 -14.47 -7.88 -25.02
CA ALA A 307 -14.77 -9.08 -25.83
C ALA A 307 -16.16 -9.68 -25.57
N SER A 308 -16.83 -9.30 -24.49
CA SER A 308 -18.17 -9.79 -24.09
C SER A 308 -19.30 -8.85 -24.48
N ALA A 309 -19.08 -7.88 -25.39
CA ALA A 309 -20.05 -6.85 -25.79
C ALA A 309 -20.71 -7.13 -27.14
#